data_3b654cf0447847b9c4deff9940acfc10
#
_entry.id   3b654cf0447847b9c4deff9940acfc10
#
_cell.length_a   1.000
_cell.length_b   1.000
_cell.length_c   1.000
_cell.angle_alpha   90.00
_cell.angle_beta   90.00
_cell.angle_gamma   90.00
#
_symmetry.space_group_name_H-M   'P 1'
#
loop_
_entity.id
_entity.type
_entity.pdbx_description
1 polymer ?
#
loop_
_entity_poly.entity_id
_entity_poly.type
_entity_poly.pdbx_seq_one_letter_code
_entity_poly.pdbx_strand_id
1 'polypeptide(L)'
;MNSEIKRSSISQCILPVFQEGALFTAGDGHCCQGDGEVCLTGLETAMTGRFRLTARKDLTLTMPFAENASHLISMGFHESLDEAMRRALRQMIGVVSQRAAISRREAHMLLSLAGDLHISQVVDGEKGVHMMMDKSLLARG
;
A
#
# COMPACT_ATOMS: atom_id res chain seq x y z
N MET A 1 21.82 -24.82 -6.63
CA MET A 1 21.61 -23.39 -6.37
C MET A 1 20.18 -23.28 -5.87
N ASN A 2 19.98 -23.38 -4.53
CA ASN A 2 18.66 -23.35 -3.91
C ASN A 2 18.21 -21.88 -3.83
N SER A 3 17.34 -21.46 -4.75
CA SER A 3 16.60 -20.22 -4.57
C SER A 3 15.54 -20.47 -3.49
N GLU A 4 15.85 -20.13 -2.24
CA GLU A 4 14.80 -19.96 -1.24
C GLU A 4 13.87 -18.86 -1.75
N ILE A 5 12.70 -19.26 -2.23
CA ILE A 5 11.59 -18.36 -2.41
C ILE A 5 11.30 -17.82 -1.01
N LYS A 6 11.73 -16.60 -0.72
CA LYS A 6 11.40 -15.91 0.52
C LYS A 6 9.87 -15.91 0.62
N ARG A 7 9.33 -16.72 1.53
CA ARG A 7 7.92 -16.66 1.89
C ARG A 7 7.68 -15.22 2.33
N SER A 8 6.92 -14.50 1.56
CA SER A 8 6.54 -13.13 1.90
C SER A 8 5.93 -13.16 3.29
N SER A 9 6.48 -12.35 4.19
CA SER A 9 5.87 -12.07 5.48
C SER A 9 4.39 -11.76 5.28
N ILE A 10 3.53 -12.23 6.19
CA ILE A 10 2.08 -11.98 6.15
C ILE A 10 1.88 -10.47 5.98
N SER A 11 1.41 -10.08 4.83
CA SER A 11 1.02 -8.70 4.56
C SER A 11 -0.49 -8.58 4.81
N GLN A 12 -0.90 -7.53 5.49
CA GLN A 12 -2.30 -7.17 5.62
C GLN A 12 -2.61 -6.08 4.61
N CYS A 13 -3.60 -6.31 3.77
CA CYS A 13 -4.19 -5.28 2.93
C CYS A 13 -5.52 -4.88 3.54
N ILE A 14 -5.70 -3.60 3.83
CA ILE A 14 -6.90 -3.05 4.45
C ILE A 14 -7.61 -2.23 3.38
N LEU A 15 -8.80 -2.68 3.02
CA LEU A 15 -9.59 -2.08 1.95
C LEU A 15 -10.76 -1.31 2.54
N PRO A 16 -11.08 -0.12 2.01
CA PRO A 16 -12.33 0.55 2.34
C PRO A 16 -13.51 -0.27 1.80
N VAL A 17 -14.58 -0.37 2.57
CA VAL A 17 -15.83 -1.02 2.16
C VAL A 17 -16.85 0.07 1.86
N PHE A 18 -17.26 0.19 0.60
CA PHE A 18 -18.19 1.21 0.15
C PHE A 18 -19.64 0.71 0.00
N GLN A 19 -19.84 -0.61 0.01
CA GLN A 19 -21.13 -1.23 -0.20
C GLN A 19 -21.45 -2.21 0.93
N GLU A 20 -22.71 -2.32 1.29
CA GLU A 20 -23.19 -3.35 2.20
C GLU A 20 -22.89 -4.75 1.63
N GLY A 21 -22.47 -5.67 2.49
CA GLY A 21 -22.06 -7.02 2.10
C GLY A 21 -20.61 -7.12 1.60
N ALA A 22 -19.94 -6.02 1.35
CA ALA A 22 -18.51 -5.86 0.98
C ALA A 22 -18.08 -6.55 -0.32
N LEU A 23 -18.55 -7.74 -0.68
CA LEU A 23 -18.13 -8.58 -1.81
C LEU A 23 -16.61 -8.64 -2.03
N PHE A 24 -16.04 -9.83 -2.00
CA PHE A 24 -14.59 -10.02 -2.15
C PHE A 24 -14.27 -10.76 -3.44
N THR A 25 -13.37 -10.21 -4.23
CA THR A 25 -12.77 -10.86 -5.40
C THR A 25 -11.26 -10.69 -5.34
N ALA A 26 -10.52 -11.70 -5.76
CA ALA A 26 -9.07 -11.66 -5.92
C ALA A 26 -8.70 -12.36 -7.22
N GLY A 27 -7.78 -11.77 -7.97
CA GLY A 27 -7.33 -12.27 -9.26
C GLY A 27 -6.06 -11.55 -9.69
N ASP A 28 -5.74 -11.63 -10.97
CA ASP A 28 -4.64 -10.93 -11.61
C ASP A 28 -3.27 -11.24 -10.95
N GLY A 29 -2.95 -12.52 -10.96
CA GLY A 29 -1.77 -13.04 -10.28
C GLY A 29 -0.51 -12.87 -11.12
N HIS A 30 0.43 -12.06 -10.66
CA HIS A 30 1.74 -11.87 -11.28
C HIS A 30 2.85 -12.54 -10.45
N CYS A 31 3.72 -13.30 -11.07
CA CYS A 31 4.91 -13.82 -10.41
C CYS A 31 6.09 -12.84 -10.44
N CYS A 32 6.04 -11.82 -11.30
CA CYS A 32 7.00 -10.74 -11.37
C CYS A 32 6.36 -9.50 -11.98
N GLN A 33 6.59 -8.36 -11.34
CA GLN A 33 6.18 -7.03 -11.82
C GLN A 33 7.17 -6.01 -11.29
N GLY A 34 7.65 -5.12 -12.15
CA GLY A 34 8.46 -3.98 -11.74
C GLY A 34 7.60 -2.78 -11.36
N ASP A 35 8.16 -1.87 -10.59
CA ASP A 35 7.52 -0.59 -10.28
C ASP A 35 7.18 0.16 -11.58
N GLY A 36 5.96 0.66 -11.63
CA GLY A 36 5.42 1.37 -12.79
C GLY A 36 4.68 0.51 -13.79
N GLU A 37 4.90 -0.81 -13.85
CA GLU A 37 4.26 -1.72 -14.83
C GLU A 37 4.19 -1.09 -16.23
N VAL A 38 5.30 -0.55 -16.68
CA VAL A 38 5.40 0.48 -17.72
C VAL A 38 4.89 0.09 -19.12
N CYS A 39 4.70 -1.19 -19.38
CA CYS A 39 4.19 -1.69 -20.66
C CYS A 39 2.88 -2.48 -20.54
N LEU A 40 2.14 -2.30 -19.47
CA LEU A 40 0.86 -2.99 -19.21
C LEU A 40 0.99 -4.50 -18.94
N THR A 41 2.19 -5.01 -18.72
CA THR A 41 2.40 -6.45 -18.55
C THR A 41 3.28 -6.73 -17.35
N GLY A 42 2.71 -7.43 -16.37
CA GLY A 42 3.46 -8.23 -15.42
C GLY A 42 3.74 -9.62 -15.99
N LEU A 43 4.44 -10.48 -15.27
CA LEU A 43 4.55 -11.88 -15.65
C LEU A 43 3.35 -12.65 -15.10
N GLU A 44 2.32 -12.74 -15.90
CA GLU A 44 1.04 -13.38 -15.61
C GLU A 44 1.23 -14.86 -15.26
N THR A 45 0.53 -15.32 -14.23
CA THR A 45 0.59 -16.74 -13.86
C THR A 45 -0.65 -17.20 -13.08
N ALA A 46 -0.92 -18.49 -13.18
CA ALA A 46 -1.92 -19.12 -12.31
C ALA A 46 -1.38 -19.25 -10.90
N MET A 47 -2.16 -18.83 -9.92
CA MET A 47 -1.81 -18.88 -8.50
C MET A 47 -2.91 -19.53 -7.67
N THR A 48 -2.51 -20.16 -6.57
CA THR A 48 -3.43 -20.55 -5.49
C THR A 48 -3.29 -19.57 -4.35
N GLY A 49 -4.35 -18.79 -4.07
CA GLY A 49 -4.41 -17.83 -2.98
C GLY A 49 -5.05 -18.43 -1.73
N ARG A 50 -4.54 -18.09 -0.55
CA ARG A 50 -5.20 -18.32 0.73
C ARG A 50 -5.45 -16.98 1.41
N PHE A 51 -6.70 -16.65 1.61
CA PHE A 51 -7.12 -15.36 2.18
C PHE A 51 -7.78 -15.57 3.54
N ARG A 52 -7.47 -14.66 4.47
CA ARG A 52 -8.22 -14.52 5.72
C ARG A 52 -8.88 -13.15 5.71
N LEU A 53 -10.20 -13.14 5.71
CA LEU A 53 -10.99 -11.90 5.73
C LEU A 53 -11.38 -11.56 7.17
N THR A 54 -11.24 -10.28 7.53
CA THR A 54 -11.63 -9.76 8.85
C THR A 54 -12.29 -8.40 8.65
N ALA A 55 -13.52 -8.25 9.12
CA ALA A 55 -14.20 -6.95 9.10
C ALA A 55 -13.66 -6.06 10.24
N ARG A 56 -13.22 -4.86 9.91
CA ARG A 56 -12.76 -3.84 10.86
C ARG A 56 -13.73 -2.66 10.85
N LYS A 57 -14.41 -2.42 11.97
CA LYS A 57 -15.39 -1.33 12.13
C LYS A 57 -14.79 -0.10 12.82
N ASP A 58 -13.57 -0.22 13.29
CA ASP A 58 -12.81 0.80 14.01
C ASP A 58 -11.93 1.66 13.08
N LEU A 59 -11.90 1.34 11.79
CA LEU A 59 -11.09 2.05 10.80
C LEU A 59 -11.99 2.75 9.77
N THR A 60 -11.62 3.98 9.45
CA THR A 60 -12.22 4.74 8.34
C THR A 60 -11.13 5.05 7.33
N LEU A 61 -11.18 4.39 6.19
CA LEU A 61 -10.23 4.57 5.09
C LEU A 61 -10.95 5.08 3.85
N THR A 62 -10.29 5.95 3.11
CA THR A 62 -10.75 6.43 1.79
C THR A 62 -10.01 5.78 0.64
N MET A 63 -8.83 5.21 0.90
CA MET A 63 -7.97 4.52 -0.04
C MET A 63 -7.43 3.24 0.61
N PRO A 64 -7.05 2.24 -0.18
CA PRO A 64 -6.39 1.05 0.33
C PRO A 64 -5.13 1.38 1.14
N PHE A 65 -4.86 0.56 2.13
CA PHE A 65 -3.69 0.65 2.98
C PHE A 65 -3.14 -0.76 3.21
N ALA A 66 -1.83 -0.90 3.27
CA ALA A 66 -1.22 -2.18 3.59
C ALA A 66 -0.19 -2.06 4.71
N GLU A 67 0.05 -3.16 5.36
CA GLU A 67 1.06 -3.29 6.40
C GLU A 67 1.74 -4.65 6.28
N ASN A 68 3.06 -4.68 6.32
CA ASN A 68 3.85 -5.91 6.42
C ASN A 68 4.68 -5.90 7.72
N ALA A 69 5.62 -6.83 7.87
CA ALA A 69 6.44 -6.93 9.09
C ALA A 69 7.23 -5.66 9.39
N SER A 70 7.72 -4.95 8.36
CA SER A 70 8.65 -3.81 8.50
C SER A 70 8.04 -2.46 8.10
N HIS A 71 7.04 -2.42 7.22
CA HIS A 71 6.56 -1.17 6.64
C HIS A 71 5.06 -0.97 6.79
N LEU A 72 4.68 0.31 6.86
CA LEU A 72 3.37 0.84 6.57
C LEU A 72 3.35 1.25 5.10
N ILE A 73 2.24 0.98 4.39
CA ILE A 73 2.15 1.21 2.95
C ILE A 73 0.80 1.87 2.67
N SER A 74 0.81 3.15 2.29
CA SER A 74 -0.39 3.85 1.82
C SER A 74 -0.44 3.82 0.30
N MET A 75 -1.65 3.88 -0.26
CA MET A 75 -1.88 3.84 -1.69
C MET A 75 -2.70 5.04 -2.14
N GLY A 76 -2.50 5.47 -3.37
CA GLY A 76 -3.28 6.49 -4.02
C GLY A 76 -3.45 6.18 -5.50
N PHE A 77 -4.65 6.37 -6.02
CA PHE A 77 -5.00 6.09 -7.41
C PHE A 77 -5.68 7.31 -8.03
N HIS A 78 -5.30 7.66 -9.26
CA HIS A 78 -5.90 8.75 -10.04
C HIS A 78 -5.37 8.74 -11.47
N GLU A 79 -6.11 9.30 -12.41
CA GLU A 79 -5.65 9.50 -13.80
C GLU A 79 -4.37 10.35 -13.88
N SER A 80 -4.24 11.36 -13.02
CA SER A 80 -3.01 12.14 -12.85
C SER A 80 -2.09 11.49 -11.83
N LEU A 81 -0.84 11.22 -12.22
CA LEU A 81 0.18 10.67 -11.33
C LEU A 81 0.46 11.57 -10.13
N ASP A 82 0.46 12.89 -10.33
CA ASP A 82 0.65 13.87 -9.26
C ASP A 82 -0.44 13.78 -8.19
N GLU A 83 -1.70 13.60 -8.61
CA GLU A 83 -2.80 13.48 -7.67
C GLU A 83 -2.82 12.10 -6.99
N ALA A 84 -2.45 11.03 -7.69
CA ALA A 84 -2.24 9.71 -7.06
C ALA A 84 -1.18 9.79 -5.96
N MET A 85 -0.05 10.44 -6.23
CA MET A 85 1.00 10.69 -5.25
C MET A 85 0.48 11.49 -4.04
N ARG A 86 -0.25 12.59 -4.28
CA ARG A 86 -0.81 13.40 -3.20
C ARG A 86 -1.78 12.62 -2.32
N ARG A 87 -2.58 11.73 -2.90
CA ARG A 87 -3.50 10.86 -2.15
C ARG A 87 -2.74 9.88 -1.25
N ALA A 88 -1.74 9.17 -1.78
CA ALA A 88 -0.89 8.29 -1.01
C ALA A 88 -0.21 9.03 0.15
N LEU A 89 0.40 10.19 -0.13
CA LEU A 89 1.08 11.02 0.86
C LEU A 89 0.13 11.52 1.96
N ARG A 90 -1.05 12.06 1.61
CA ARG A 90 -2.03 12.55 2.59
C ARG A 90 -2.47 11.47 3.56
N GLN A 91 -2.67 10.25 3.05
CA GLN A 91 -3.03 9.09 3.89
C GLN A 91 -1.89 8.72 4.81
N MET A 92 -0.65 8.60 4.31
CA MET A 92 0.52 8.27 5.13
C MET A 92 0.78 9.32 6.21
N ILE A 93 0.65 10.61 5.92
CA ILE A 93 0.75 11.69 6.92
C ILE A 93 -0.23 11.44 8.08
N GLY A 94 -1.47 11.06 7.77
CA GLY A 94 -2.47 10.73 8.80
C GLY A 94 -2.06 9.55 9.68
N VAL A 95 -1.62 8.48 9.04
CA VAL A 95 -1.20 7.25 9.73
C VAL A 95 0.03 7.48 10.61
N VAL A 96 1.06 8.14 10.08
CA VAL A 96 2.30 8.45 10.82
C VAL A 96 2.01 9.39 12.00
N SER A 97 1.20 10.43 11.77
CA SER A 97 0.79 11.36 12.82
C SER A 97 0.14 10.63 14.00
N GLN A 98 -0.77 9.70 13.72
CA GLN A 98 -1.45 8.91 14.76
C GLN A 98 -0.50 7.90 15.43
N ARG A 99 0.27 7.16 14.66
CA ARG A 99 1.16 6.10 15.17
C ARG A 99 2.31 6.64 16.04
N ALA A 100 2.92 7.75 15.62
CA ALA A 100 4.01 8.40 16.35
C ALA A 100 3.53 9.45 17.37
N ALA A 101 2.23 9.76 17.40
CA ALA A 101 1.62 10.83 18.20
C ALA A 101 2.35 12.18 18.02
N ILE A 102 2.61 12.54 16.78
CA ILE A 102 3.20 13.81 16.34
C ILE A 102 2.18 14.58 15.49
N SER A 103 2.44 15.88 15.29
CA SER A 103 1.58 16.69 14.43
C SER A 103 1.67 16.24 12.96
N ARG A 104 0.63 16.54 12.16
CA ARG A 104 0.65 16.26 10.72
C ARG A 104 1.80 16.96 10.00
N ARG A 105 2.22 18.12 10.48
CA ARG A 105 3.38 18.85 9.94
C ARG A 105 4.68 18.08 10.19
N GLU A 106 4.90 17.61 11.41
CA GLU A 106 6.06 16.80 11.76
C GLU A 106 6.05 15.47 11.01
N ALA A 107 4.90 14.81 10.89
CA ALA A 107 4.75 13.60 10.08
C ALA A 107 5.12 13.85 8.61
N HIS A 108 4.71 14.98 8.03
CA HIS A 108 5.06 15.33 6.66
C HIS A 108 6.59 15.57 6.52
N MET A 109 7.20 16.25 7.48
CA MET A 109 8.66 16.45 7.50
C MET A 109 9.40 15.12 7.66
N LEU A 110 8.94 14.23 8.53
CA LEU A 110 9.53 12.90 8.70
C LEU A 110 9.43 12.08 7.41
N LEU A 111 8.29 12.09 6.75
CA LEU A 111 8.11 11.40 5.47
C LEU A 111 9.00 11.95 4.34
N SER A 112 9.36 13.23 4.39
CA SER A 112 10.34 13.80 3.46
C SER A 112 11.76 13.28 3.67
N LEU A 113 12.08 12.84 4.88
CA LEU A 113 13.40 12.32 5.24
C LEU A 113 13.51 10.79 5.13
N ALA A 114 12.41 10.08 5.30
CA ALA A 114 12.44 8.65 5.54
C ALA A 114 11.28 7.86 4.86
N GLY A 115 10.45 8.52 4.09
CA GLY A 115 9.37 7.86 3.35
C GLY A 115 9.77 7.62 1.90
N ASP A 116 9.56 6.39 1.41
CA ASP A 116 9.83 6.01 0.04
C ASP A 116 8.55 6.06 -0.80
N LEU A 117 8.60 6.80 -1.91
CA LEU A 117 7.49 6.94 -2.83
C LEU A 117 7.76 6.14 -4.11
N HIS A 118 6.85 5.23 -4.43
CA HIS A 118 6.95 4.34 -5.58
C HIS A 118 5.75 4.50 -6.51
N ILE A 119 5.97 4.34 -7.79
CA ILE A 119 4.89 4.26 -8.78
C ILE A 119 4.51 2.79 -8.91
N SER A 120 3.27 2.44 -8.55
CA SER A 120 2.78 1.05 -8.65
C SER A 120 2.55 0.64 -10.08
N GLN A 121 1.78 1.45 -10.83
CA GLN A 121 1.56 1.31 -12.26
C GLN A 121 1.24 2.67 -12.91
N VAL A 122 1.60 2.82 -14.18
CA VAL A 122 1.27 4.00 -15.02
C VAL A 122 0.26 3.68 -16.11
N VAL A 123 -0.29 2.49 -16.09
CA VAL A 123 -1.19 1.89 -17.06
C VAL A 123 -2.61 1.76 -16.51
N ASP A 124 -3.55 1.18 -17.25
CA ASP A 124 -4.94 0.88 -16.85
C ASP A 124 -5.84 2.10 -16.59
N GLY A 125 -5.51 3.26 -17.16
CA GLY A 125 -6.27 4.50 -17.02
C GLY A 125 -5.92 5.24 -15.73
N GLU A 126 -6.25 4.72 -14.55
CA GLU A 126 -5.81 5.28 -13.27
C GLU A 126 -4.38 4.81 -12.93
N LYS A 127 -3.53 5.76 -12.62
CA LYS A 127 -2.17 5.49 -12.16
C LYS A 127 -2.16 5.23 -10.66
N GLY A 128 -1.31 4.29 -10.24
CA GLY A 128 -1.14 3.93 -8.84
C GLY A 128 0.19 4.42 -8.29
N VAL A 129 0.14 4.96 -7.09
CA VAL A 129 1.33 5.32 -6.30
C VAL A 129 1.19 4.71 -4.91
N HIS A 130 2.26 4.16 -4.38
CA HIS A 130 2.31 3.76 -2.99
C HIS A 130 3.47 4.44 -2.26
N MET A 131 3.25 4.75 -1.00
CA MET A 131 4.25 5.31 -0.12
C MET A 131 4.54 4.34 1.01
N MET A 132 5.81 4.08 1.25
CA MET A 132 6.29 3.17 2.28
C MET A 132 6.95 3.95 3.42
N MET A 133 6.73 3.49 4.65
CA MET A 133 7.36 4.04 5.85
C MET A 133 7.81 2.90 6.76
N ASP A 134 9.10 2.87 7.10
CA ASP A 134 9.65 1.88 8.02
C ASP A 134 9.09 2.09 9.43
N LYS A 135 8.50 1.04 10.00
CA LYS A 135 7.89 1.07 11.33
C LYS A 135 8.91 1.28 12.45
N SER A 136 10.15 0.87 12.24
CA SER A 136 11.21 1.05 13.25
C SER A 136 11.47 2.52 13.56
N LEU A 137 11.20 3.41 12.60
CA LEU A 137 11.33 4.86 12.77
C LEU A 137 10.16 5.51 13.52
N LEU A 138 9.08 4.75 13.75
CA LEU A 138 7.88 5.22 14.47
C LEU A 138 7.81 4.68 15.90
N ALA A 139 8.69 3.75 16.27
CA ALA A 139 8.77 3.23 17.63
C ALA A 139 9.28 4.34 18.55
N ARG A 140 8.50 4.65 19.59
CA ARG A 140 9.03 5.42 20.73
C ARG A 140 9.97 4.49 21.48
N GLY A 141 11.22 4.89 21.66
CA GLY A 141 12.18 4.21 22.51
C GLY A 141 11.70 4.12 23.96
#